data_63af15205283ff13b6b358df35dce9fe
#
_entry.id   63af15205283ff13b6b358df35dce9fe
#
_cell.length_a   1.000
_cell.length_b   1.000
_cell.length_c   1.000
_cell.angle_alpha   90.00
_cell.angle_beta   90.00
_cell.angle_gamma   90.00
#
_symmetry.space_group_name_H-M   'P 1'
#
loop_
_entity.id
_entity.type
_entity.pdbx_description
1 polymer ?
#
loop_
_entity_poly.entity_id
_entity_poly.type
_entity_poly.pdbx_seq_one_letter_code
_entity_poly.pdbx_strand_id
1 'polypeptide(L)'
;FQRKVXLYSVILLFILLVLLGGPFFESENWRLIWLGALLATGIHFLPYYFVHGKSMIFLGLACVINAAFGYLSPQTSLVTIAYIDAFIKLAFGVYLFFLSKPSKA
;
A
#
# COMPACT_ATOMS: atom_id res chain seq x y z
N PHE A 1 -2.82 -12.63 18.65
CA PHE A 1 -2.66 -11.21 18.35
C PHE A 1 -2.28 -10.95 16.90
N GLN A 2 -1.24 -11.62 16.40
CA GLN A 2 -0.81 -11.38 15.03
C GLN A 2 -1.86 -11.79 14.01
N ARG A 3 -2.60 -12.86 14.32
CA ARG A 3 -3.67 -13.29 13.42
C ARG A 3 -4.76 -12.24 13.33
N LYS A 4 -5.08 -11.60 14.46
CA LYS A 4 -6.09 -10.55 14.45
C LYS A 4 -5.61 -9.33 13.68
N VAL A 5 -4.36 -9.01 13.80
CA VAL A 5 -3.81 -7.89 13.04
C VAL A 5 -3.92 -8.14 11.54
N UNK A 6 -3.72 -9.16 11.18
CA UNK A 6 -3.78 -9.45 9.98
C UNK A 6 -4.99 -9.34 9.46
N LEU A 7 -5.90 -9.92 10.15
CA LEU A 7 -7.28 -9.85 9.73
C LEU A 7 -7.77 -8.42 9.63
N TYR A 8 -7.46 -7.64 10.65
CA TYR A 8 -7.90 -6.25 10.65
C TYR A 8 -7.25 -5.47 9.51
N SER A 9 -5.99 -5.76 9.21
CA SER A 9 -5.34 -5.08 8.10
C SER A 9 -6.01 -5.39 6.77
N VAL A 10 -6.40 -6.63 6.55
CA VAL A 10 -7.08 -7.01 5.32
C VAL A 10 -8.46 -6.37 5.25
N ILE A 11 -9.18 -6.34 6.37
CA ILE A 11 -10.48 -5.68 6.41
C ILE A 11 -10.31 -4.20 6.11
N LEU A 12 -9.31 -3.57 6.70
CA LEU A 12 -9.02 -2.17 6.43
C LEU A 12 -8.74 -1.96 4.94
N LEU A 13 -7.97 -2.87 4.33
CA LEU A 13 -7.68 -2.76 2.91
C LEU A 13 -8.95 -2.73 2.08
N PHE A 14 -9.88 -3.67 2.35
CA PHE A 14 -11.10 -3.71 1.57
C PHE A 14 -11.97 -2.49 1.78
N ILE A 15 -12.06 -2.00 3.03
CA ILE A 15 -12.81 -0.79 3.30
C ILE A 15 -12.22 0.38 2.51
N LEU A 16 -10.89 0.52 2.54
CA LEU A 16 -10.25 1.61 1.83
C LEU A 16 -10.40 1.49 0.33
N LEU A 17 -10.36 0.27 -0.21
CA LEU A 17 -10.57 0.10 -1.64
C LEU A 17 -11.95 0.60 -2.06
N VAL A 18 -12.96 0.29 -1.25
CA VAL A 18 -14.30 0.75 -1.55
C VAL A 18 -14.41 2.27 -1.42
N LEU A 19 -13.86 2.82 -0.35
CA LEU A 19 -14.00 4.27 -0.12
C LEU A 19 -13.19 5.09 -1.11
N LEU A 20 -12.00 4.65 -1.46
CA LEU A 20 -11.12 5.44 -2.31
C LEU A 20 -11.35 5.20 -3.79
N GLY A 21 -11.85 4.04 -4.16
CA GLY A 21 -12.05 3.71 -5.56
C GLY A 21 -13.50 3.64 -5.99
N GLY A 22 -14.38 3.21 -5.08
CA GLY A 22 -15.77 2.97 -5.42
C GLY A 22 -16.48 4.15 -6.07
N PRO A 23 -16.34 5.37 -5.50
CA PRO A 23 -17.06 6.52 -6.09
C PRO A 23 -16.67 6.83 -7.52
N PHE A 24 -15.55 6.31 -8.02
CA PHE A 24 -15.07 6.64 -9.36
C PHE A 24 -15.38 5.57 -10.40
N PHE A 25 -16.06 4.48 -10.01
CA PHE A 25 -16.39 3.44 -10.97
C PHE A 25 -17.43 3.91 -11.99
N GLU A 26 -18.42 4.64 -11.54
CA GLU A 26 -19.46 5.09 -12.46
C GLU A 26 -18.91 6.02 -13.52
N SER A 27 -18.01 6.91 -13.16
CA SER A 27 -17.38 7.81 -14.12
C SER A 27 -16.27 7.15 -14.91
N GLU A 28 -15.92 5.91 -14.55
CA GLU A 28 -14.83 5.18 -15.19
C GLU A 28 -13.51 5.93 -15.10
N ASN A 29 -13.26 6.58 -13.96
CA ASN A 29 -12.01 7.29 -13.75
C ASN A 29 -10.98 6.31 -13.25
N TRP A 30 -10.40 5.57 -14.17
CA TRP A 30 -9.50 4.48 -13.82
C TRP A 30 -8.25 4.96 -13.10
N ARG A 31 -7.79 6.15 -13.42
CA ARG A 31 -6.61 6.68 -12.72
C ARG A 31 -6.89 6.82 -11.23
N LEU A 32 -8.02 7.43 -10.86
CA LEU A 32 -8.34 7.60 -9.46
C LEU A 32 -8.66 6.28 -8.77
N ILE A 33 -9.26 5.34 -9.49
CA ILE A 33 -9.51 4.01 -8.93
C ILE A 33 -8.18 3.33 -8.59
N TRP A 34 -7.23 3.36 -9.52
CA TRP A 34 -5.95 2.70 -9.29
C TRP A 34 -5.09 3.44 -8.27
N LEU A 35 -5.12 4.77 -8.28
CA LEU A 35 -4.40 5.51 -7.25
C LEU A 35 -4.98 5.20 -5.87
N GLY A 36 -6.31 5.08 -5.80
CA GLY A 36 -6.93 4.69 -4.55
C GLY A 36 -6.49 3.32 -4.08
N ALA A 37 -6.36 2.38 -5.02
CA ALA A 37 -5.90 1.04 -4.69
C ALA A 37 -4.45 1.08 -4.18
N LEU A 38 -3.59 1.86 -4.82
CA LEU A 38 -2.21 1.98 -4.37
C LEU A 38 -2.14 2.62 -2.98
N LEU A 39 -2.94 3.65 -2.76
CA LEU A 39 -2.98 4.29 -1.45
C LEU A 39 -3.49 3.33 -0.39
N ALA A 40 -4.55 2.59 -0.71
CA ALA A 40 -5.12 1.64 0.24
C ALA A 40 -4.11 0.57 0.63
N THR A 41 -3.36 0.04 -0.35
CA THR A 41 -2.37 -0.97 -0.02
C THR A 41 -1.25 -0.40 0.83
N GLY A 42 -0.86 0.84 0.58
CA GLY A 42 0.16 1.47 1.41
C GLY A 42 -0.30 1.64 2.83
N ILE A 43 -1.53 2.10 3.02
CA ILE A 43 -2.05 2.31 4.36
C ILE A 43 -2.17 0.98 5.10
N HIS A 44 -2.62 -0.08 4.41
CA HIS A 44 -2.84 -1.34 5.12
C HIS A 44 -1.54 -1.99 5.57
N PHE A 45 -0.39 -1.60 5.02
CA PHE A 45 0.89 -2.09 5.52
C PHE A 45 1.20 -1.57 6.92
N LEU A 46 0.65 -0.42 7.30
CA LEU A 46 1.03 0.18 8.57
C LEU A 46 0.68 -0.69 9.77
N PRO A 47 -0.51 -1.32 9.85
CA PRO A 47 -0.79 -2.22 10.96
C PRO A 47 0.15 -3.43 11.03
N TYR A 48 0.76 -3.79 9.91
CA TYR A 48 1.71 -4.91 9.93
C TYR A 48 2.97 -4.61 10.74
N TYR A 49 3.15 -3.35 11.16
CA TYR A 49 4.21 -3.05 12.11
C TYR A 49 4.19 -4.01 13.30
N PHE A 50 3.01 -4.36 13.76
CA PHE A 50 2.88 -5.24 14.92
C PHE A 50 3.28 -6.68 14.61
N VAL A 51 3.41 -7.03 13.33
CA VAL A 51 3.78 -8.37 12.92
C VAL A 51 5.22 -8.43 12.42
N HIS A 52 5.62 -7.47 11.60
CA HIS A 52 6.90 -7.52 10.91
C HIS A 52 7.86 -6.40 11.31
N GLY A 53 7.45 -5.50 12.19
CA GLY A 53 8.35 -4.49 12.72
C GLY A 53 8.40 -3.22 11.92
N LYS A 54 9.43 -2.41 12.20
CA LYS A 54 9.49 -1.04 11.68
C LYS A 54 9.58 -0.95 10.17
N SER A 55 10.11 -1.99 9.50
CA SER A 55 10.20 -1.91 8.05
C SER A 55 8.84 -1.80 7.41
N MET A 56 7.78 -2.31 8.04
CA MET A 56 6.44 -2.18 7.49
C MET A 56 5.94 -0.74 7.56
N ILE A 57 6.37 0.02 8.57
CA ILE A 57 6.02 1.44 8.60
C ILE A 57 6.69 2.17 7.44
N PHE A 58 7.97 1.91 7.20
CA PHE A 58 8.66 2.56 6.10
C PHE A 58 8.08 2.15 4.76
N LEU A 59 7.74 0.88 4.60
CA LEU A 59 7.11 0.43 3.36
C LEU A 59 5.78 1.13 3.15
N GLY A 60 4.94 1.15 4.19
CA GLY A 60 3.63 1.79 4.07
C GLY A 60 3.75 3.27 3.76
N LEU A 61 4.65 3.97 4.46
CA LEU A 61 4.83 5.39 4.22
C LEU A 61 5.35 5.66 2.81
N ALA A 62 6.30 4.85 2.34
CA ALA A 62 6.81 5.04 0.99
C ALA A 62 5.71 4.87 -0.04
N CYS A 63 4.86 3.85 0.13
CA CYS A 63 3.77 3.63 -0.80
C CYS A 63 2.73 4.74 -0.72
N VAL A 64 2.43 5.22 0.48
CA VAL A 64 1.48 6.32 0.64
C VAL A 64 2.01 7.60 -0.01
N ILE A 65 3.30 7.89 0.20
CA ILE A 65 3.88 9.08 -0.39
C ILE A 65 3.84 8.98 -1.91
N ASN A 66 4.15 7.81 -2.48
CA ASN A 66 4.09 7.63 -3.92
C ASN A 66 2.67 7.83 -4.46
N ALA A 67 1.68 7.27 -3.77
CA ALA A 67 0.29 7.44 -4.20
C ALA A 67 -0.12 8.91 -4.11
N ALA A 68 0.28 9.59 -3.02
CA ALA A 68 -0.03 11.01 -2.88
C ALA A 68 0.62 11.82 -4.00
N PHE A 69 1.85 11.47 -4.38
CA PHE A 69 2.49 12.12 -5.52
C PHE A 69 1.64 11.93 -6.78
N GLY A 70 1.09 10.73 -6.98
CA GLY A 70 0.24 10.49 -8.12
C GLY A 70 -1.00 11.37 -8.12
N TYR A 71 -1.63 11.54 -6.95
CA TYR A 71 -2.79 12.42 -6.85
C TYR A 71 -2.43 13.87 -7.15
N LEU A 72 -1.26 14.30 -6.69
CA LEU A 72 -0.86 15.71 -6.82
C LEU A 72 -0.21 16.03 -8.14
N SER A 73 0.11 15.04 -8.95
CA SER A 73 0.85 15.22 -10.18
C SER A 73 0.10 14.57 -11.34
N PRO A 74 -0.99 15.20 -11.79
CA PRO A 74 -1.82 14.57 -12.86
C PRO A 74 -1.06 14.34 -14.15
N GLN A 75 0.03 15.05 -14.37
CA GLN A 75 0.81 14.90 -15.60
C GLN A 75 1.70 13.66 -15.58
N THR A 76 1.93 13.08 -14.42
CA THR A 76 2.70 11.85 -14.33
C THR A 76 1.79 10.67 -14.64
N SER A 77 2.23 9.78 -15.54
CA SER A 77 1.37 8.68 -15.95
C SER A 77 1.13 7.71 -14.80
N LEU A 78 -0.05 7.10 -14.83
CA LEU A 78 -0.38 6.08 -13.84
C LEU A 78 0.61 4.91 -13.92
N VAL A 79 1.07 4.56 -15.12
CA VAL A 79 2.03 3.49 -15.30
C VAL A 79 3.32 3.79 -14.55
N THR A 80 3.79 5.04 -14.60
CA THR A 80 4.98 5.44 -13.87
C THR A 80 4.78 5.28 -12.37
N ILE A 81 3.65 5.75 -11.86
CA ILE A 81 3.35 5.62 -10.43
C ILE A 81 3.29 4.15 -10.03
N ALA A 82 2.65 3.32 -10.86
CA ALA A 82 2.55 1.90 -10.56
C ALA A 82 3.91 1.22 -10.55
N TYR A 83 4.80 1.59 -11.48
CA TYR A 83 6.14 1.02 -11.49
C TYR A 83 6.92 1.42 -10.25
N ILE A 84 6.81 2.68 -9.83
CA ILE A 84 7.48 3.11 -8.61
C ILE A 84 6.95 2.33 -7.42
N ASP A 85 5.64 2.17 -7.33
CA ASP A 85 5.03 1.41 -6.25
C ASP A 85 5.52 -0.03 -6.25
N ALA A 86 5.56 -0.65 -7.42
CA ALA A 86 6.02 -2.04 -7.53
C ALA A 86 7.50 -2.16 -7.14
N PHE A 87 8.31 -1.18 -7.53
CA PHE A 87 9.73 -1.20 -7.16
C PHE A 87 9.90 -1.09 -5.65
N ILE A 88 9.14 -0.20 -5.02
CA ILE A 88 9.21 -0.05 -3.56
C ILE A 88 8.86 -1.39 -2.89
N LYS A 89 7.78 -2.02 -3.33
CA LYS A 89 7.33 -3.27 -2.74
C LYS A 89 8.34 -4.38 -2.97
N LEU A 90 8.90 -4.44 -4.18
CA LEU A 90 9.89 -5.47 -4.49
C LEU A 90 11.14 -5.28 -3.64
N ALA A 91 11.60 -4.05 -3.50
CA ALA A 91 12.81 -3.78 -2.72
C ALA A 91 12.61 -4.16 -1.27
N PHE A 92 11.46 -3.79 -0.69
CA PHE A 92 11.20 -4.15 0.70
C PHE A 92 10.96 -5.65 0.85
N GLY A 93 10.33 -6.28 -0.15
CA GLY A 93 10.14 -7.73 -0.11
C GLY A 93 11.46 -8.47 -0.11
N VAL A 94 12.40 -8.04 -0.95
CA VAL A 94 13.72 -8.64 -0.98
C VAL A 94 14.43 -8.43 0.36
N TYR A 95 14.33 -7.21 0.89
CA TYR A 95 14.93 -6.94 2.19
C TYR A 95 14.37 -7.85 3.27
N LEU A 96 13.05 -7.97 3.32
CA LEU A 96 12.42 -8.78 4.37
C LEU A 96 12.74 -10.26 4.20
N PHE A 97 12.83 -10.73 2.96
CA PHE A 97 13.08 -12.14 2.72
C PHE A 97 14.53 -12.52 3.04
N PHE A 98 15.48 -11.68 2.66
CA PHE A 98 16.89 -12.05 2.76
C PHE A 98 17.62 -11.46 3.95
N LEU A 99 17.25 -10.27 4.37
CA LEU A 99 18.07 -9.52 5.33
C LEU A 99 17.42 -9.38 6.70
N SER A 100 16.09 -9.45 6.77
CA SER A 100 15.39 -9.28 8.04
C SER A 100 15.24 -10.63 8.72
N LYS A 101 15.46 -10.65 10.02
CA LYS A 101 15.27 -11.87 10.77
C LYS A 101 13.79 -12.09 11.02
N PRO A 102 13.31 -13.32 10.93
CA PRO A 102 11.90 -13.58 11.22
C PRO A 102 11.57 -13.29 12.66
N SER A 103 10.31 -12.91 12.86
CA SER A 103 9.82 -12.70 14.21
C SER A 103 9.81 -14.01 14.98
N LYS A 104 10.12 -13.93 16.26
CA LYS A 104 10.11 -15.09 17.11
C LYS A 104 8.85 -15.22 17.92
N ALA A 105 7.85 -14.50 17.55
CA ALA A 105 6.61 -14.51 18.31
C ALA A 105 6.02 -15.90 18.46
#